data_1c2fb57564622de1fc92d95ff914e233
#
_entry.id   1c2fb57564622de1fc92d95ff914e233
#
_cell.length_a   1.000
_cell.length_b   1.000
_cell.length_c   1.000
_cell.angle_alpha   90.00
_cell.angle_beta   90.00
_cell.angle_gamma   90.00
#
_symmetry.space_group_name_H-M   'P 1'
#
loop_
_entity.id
_entity.type
_entity.pdbx_description
1 polymer ?
#
loop_
_entity_poly.entity_id
_entity_poly.type
_entity_poly.pdbx_seq_one_letter_code
_entity_poly.pdbx_strand_id
1 'polypeptide(L)'
;MQINSDNLIKWLFETDAVRVCPQNKPFWYTSGTIGPFYINTHFLYGSEEKANKLLKLIDVEKENIFSCPDKVLEETINNYENDKIYRALIDQMTEFIKQNINIKEVDYISGGERRDWFFSLIIAKLFVHLN
;
A
#
# COMPACT_ATOMS: atom_id res chain seq x y z
N MET A 1 -14.45 13.73 8.25
CA MET A 1 -13.49 14.12 7.18
C MET A 1 -13.84 13.38 5.90
N GLN A 2 -14.15 14.10 4.85
CA GLN A 2 -14.30 13.46 3.53
C GLN A 2 -12.92 13.05 3.04
N ILE A 3 -12.83 11.85 2.46
CA ILE A 3 -11.61 11.45 1.73
C ILE A 3 -11.43 12.46 0.60
N ASN A 4 -10.27 13.10 0.55
CA ASN A 4 -9.94 13.99 -0.54
C ASN A 4 -9.58 13.14 -1.78
N SER A 5 -10.59 12.81 -2.58
CA SER A 5 -10.44 11.98 -3.78
C SER A 5 -9.52 12.64 -4.83
N ASP A 6 -9.44 13.95 -4.86
CA ASP A 6 -8.56 14.67 -5.80
C ASP A 6 -7.09 14.41 -5.50
N ASN A 7 -6.71 14.40 -4.21
CA ASN A 7 -5.36 14.04 -3.79
C ASN A 7 -5.04 12.58 -4.10
N LEU A 8 -5.98 11.67 -3.87
CA LEU A 8 -5.77 10.25 -4.17
C LEU A 8 -5.51 10.04 -5.67
N ILE A 9 -6.29 10.66 -6.53
CA ILE A 9 -6.10 10.59 -7.99
C ILE A 9 -4.72 11.12 -8.36
N LYS A 10 -4.31 12.25 -7.81
CA LYS A 10 -2.98 12.83 -8.04
C LYS A 10 -1.87 11.85 -7.62
N TRP A 11 -1.97 11.24 -6.46
CA TRP A 11 -0.98 10.28 -5.96
C TRP A 11 -0.90 9.02 -6.83
N LEU A 12 -2.02 8.56 -7.37
CA LEU A 12 -2.04 7.41 -8.30
C LEU A 12 -1.16 7.67 -9.53
N PHE A 13 -1.17 8.90 -10.05
CA PHE A 13 -0.32 9.26 -11.20
C PHE A 13 1.12 9.58 -10.78
N GLU A 14 1.34 10.29 -9.68
CA GLU A 14 2.68 10.65 -9.21
C GLU A 14 3.53 9.42 -8.86
N THR A 15 2.91 8.36 -8.37
CA THR A 15 3.59 7.11 -7.99
C THR A 15 3.65 6.09 -9.12
N ASP A 16 3.11 6.40 -10.30
CA ASP A 16 2.90 5.46 -11.39
C ASP A 16 1.99 4.26 -11.03
N ALA A 17 1.19 4.39 -9.98
CA ALA A 17 0.21 3.37 -9.64
C ALA A 17 -0.85 3.19 -10.72
N VAL A 18 -1.17 4.26 -11.45
CA VAL A 18 -1.95 4.21 -12.69
C VAL A 18 -1.04 4.58 -13.85
N ARG A 19 -0.96 3.70 -14.84
CA ARG A 19 -0.20 3.90 -16.07
C ARG A 19 -1.12 3.86 -17.27
N VAL A 20 -0.90 4.79 -18.19
CA VAL A 20 -1.53 4.78 -19.51
C VAL A 20 -0.54 4.22 -20.53
N CYS A 21 -1.01 3.37 -21.42
CA CYS A 21 -0.14 2.76 -22.43
C CYS A 21 0.38 3.81 -23.42
N PRO A 22 1.60 3.61 -23.96
CA PRO A 22 2.05 4.36 -25.13
C PRO A 22 1.12 4.13 -26.32
N GLN A 23 1.12 5.08 -27.25
CA GLN A 23 0.33 4.97 -28.47
C GLN A 23 0.59 3.63 -29.19
N ASN A 24 -0.46 2.92 -29.53
CA ASN A 24 -0.42 1.63 -30.23
C ASN A 24 0.26 0.47 -29.45
N LYS A 25 0.42 0.59 -28.11
CA LYS A 25 1.00 -0.46 -27.27
C LYS A 25 0.11 -0.74 -26.04
N PRO A 26 -1.09 -1.31 -26.24
CA PRO A 26 -1.99 -1.61 -25.11
C PRO A 26 -1.37 -2.64 -24.17
N PHE A 27 -1.82 -2.63 -22.91
CA PHE A 27 -1.44 -3.63 -21.93
C PHE A 27 -2.21 -4.94 -22.14
N TRP A 28 -1.53 -6.06 -21.96
CA TRP A 28 -2.14 -7.37 -21.87
C TRP A 28 -2.43 -7.69 -20.40
N TYR A 29 -3.68 -8.00 -20.09
CA TYR A 29 -4.09 -8.39 -18.74
C TYR A 29 -4.05 -9.91 -18.56
N THR A 30 -3.94 -10.37 -17.32
CA THR A 30 -3.97 -11.80 -16.99
C THR A 30 -5.26 -12.50 -17.41
N SER A 31 -6.35 -11.74 -17.55
CA SER A 31 -7.63 -12.23 -18.09
C SER A 31 -7.61 -12.61 -19.58
N GLY A 32 -6.51 -12.29 -20.29
CA GLY A 32 -6.41 -12.48 -21.76
C GLY A 32 -7.00 -11.35 -22.58
N THR A 33 -7.45 -10.27 -21.93
CA THR A 33 -7.93 -9.05 -22.61
C THR A 33 -6.84 -7.99 -22.66
N ILE A 34 -7.02 -6.97 -23.50
CA ILE A 34 -6.10 -5.84 -23.61
C ILE A 34 -6.80 -4.54 -23.23
N GLY A 35 -6.05 -3.57 -22.76
CA GLY A 35 -6.60 -2.28 -22.38
C GLY A 35 -5.55 -1.17 -22.34
N PRO A 36 -6.03 0.09 -22.23
CA PRO A 36 -5.18 1.26 -22.36
C PRO A 36 -4.50 1.68 -21.05
N PHE A 37 -4.84 1.09 -19.90
CA PHE A 37 -4.27 1.47 -18.61
C PHE A 37 -4.02 0.25 -17.73
N TYR A 38 -3.12 0.42 -16.75
CA TYR A 38 -2.78 -0.59 -15.76
C TYR A 38 -2.74 0.05 -14.37
N ILE A 39 -3.25 -0.68 -13.36
CA ILE A 39 -3.31 -0.20 -11.97
C ILE A 39 -2.48 -1.11 -11.08
N ASN A 40 -1.47 -0.53 -10.43
CA ASN A 40 -0.61 -1.17 -9.44
C ASN A 40 -0.68 -0.38 -8.13
N THR A 41 -1.71 -0.61 -7.33
CA THR A 41 -1.96 0.17 -6.11
C THR A 41 -0.81 0.13 -5.11
N HIS A 42 -0.01 -0.94 -5.09
CA HIS A 42 1.15 -1.03 -4.20
C HIS A 42 2.24 0.02 -4.50
N PHE A 43 2.25 0.64 -5.69
CA PHE A 43 3.15 1.76 -5.98
C PHE A 43 2.82 3.03 -5.18
N LEU A 44 1.63 3.12 -4.60
CA LEU A 44 1.28 4.15 -3.62
C LEU A 44 2.17 4.12 -2.37
N TYR A 45 3.00 3.10 -2.22
CA TYR A 45 4.10 3.04 -1.25
C TYR A 45 5.12 4.19 -1.44
N GLY A 46 5.14 4.79 -2.62
CA GLY A 46 5.93 5.98 -2.95
C GLY A 46 6.35 6.01 -4.42
N SER A 47 6.72 4.87 -4.97
CA SER A 47 7.10 4.69 -6.37
C SER A 47 7.22 3.21 -6.69
N GLU A 48 7.34 2.88 -7.97
CA GLU A 48 7.65 1.52 -8.42
C GLU A 48 8.95 1.00 -7.80
N GLU A 49 9.99 1.82 -7.77
CA GLU A 49 11.30 1.44 -7.20
C GLU A 49 11.18 1.09 -5.72
N LYS A 50 10.54 1.93 -4.92
CA LYS A 50 10.33 1.69 -3.48
C LYS A 50 9.49 0.45 -3.24
N ALA A 51 8.40 0.27 -3.99
CA ALA A 51 7.54 -0.89 -3.89
C ALA A 51 8.30 -2.19 -4.23
N ASN A 52 9.10 -2.17 -5.30
CA ASN A 52 9.89 -3.33 -5.69
C ASN A 52 10.99 -3.66 -4.69
N LYS A 53 11.59 -2.69 -4.02
CA LYS A 53 12.54 -2.92 -2.92
C LYS A 53 11.88 -3.65 -1.75
N LEU A 54 10.68 -3.23 -1.36
CA LEU A 54 9.93 -3.89 -0.30
C LEU A 54 9.52 -5.32 -0.69
N LEU A 55 9.07 -5.53 -1.93
CA LEU A 55 8.77 -6.88 -2.44
C LEU A 55 9.99 -7.80 -2.39
N LYS A 56 11.17 -7.31 -2.77
CA LYS A 56 12.42 -8.07 -2.66
C LYS A 56 12.76 -8.42 -1.22
N LEU A 57 12.59 -7.50 -0.30
CA LEU A 57 12.79 -7.75 1.13
C LEU A 57 11.86 -8.88 1.61
N ILE A 58 10.59 -8.81 1.26
CA ILE A 58 9.62 -9.86 1.59
C ILE A 58 10.04 -11.21 0.99
N ASP A 59 10.45 -11.24 -0.27
CA ASP A 59 10.84 -12.47 -0.95
C ASP A 59 12.10 -13.11 -0.34
N VAL A 60 13.02 -12.31 0.17
CA VAL A 60 14.22 -12.81 0.88
C VAL A 60 13.87 -13.31 2.29
N GLU A 61 13.02 -12.59 3.00
CA GLU A 61 12.74 -12.85 4.42
C GLU A 61 11.60 -13.86 4.66
N LYS A 62 10.80 -14.16 3.65
CA LYS A 62 9.58 -15.00 3.80
C LYS A 62 9.84 -16.39 4.36
N GLU A 63 11.03 -16.93 4.18
CA GLU A 63 11.43 -18.23 4.72
C GLU A 63 11.68 -18.18 6.24
N ASN A 64 11.88 -16.98 6.79
CA ASN A 64 12.07 -16.80 8.23
C ASN A 64 10.83 -16.19 8.85
N ILE A 65 9.91 -17.03 9.29
CA ILE A 65 8.61 -16.64 9.85
C ILE A 65 8.74 -15.81 11.14
N PHE A 66 9.86 -15.89 11.84
CA PHE A 66 10.06 -15.14 13.10
C PHE A 66 10.56 -13.72 12.88
N SER A 67 11.40 -13.51 11.88
CA SER A 67 11.98 -12.17 11.63
C SER A 67 11.29 -11.41 10.50
N CYS A 68 10.63 -12.08 9.57
CA CYS A 68 10.00 -11.44 8.41
C CYS A 68 8.99 -10.34 8.81
N PRO A 69 8.02 -10.60 9.71
CA PRO A 69 7.06 -9.58 10.10
C PRO A 69 7.70 -8.32 10.66
N ASP A 70 8.69 -8.48 11.53
CA ASP A 70 9.38 -7.35 12.17
C ASP A 70 10.17 -6.53 11.16
N LYS A 71 10.90 -7.17 10.26
CA LYS A 71 11.68 -6.49 9.23
C LYS A 71 10.81 -5.74 8.23
N VAL A 72 9.70 -6.35 7.80
CA VAL A 72 8.76 -5.69 6.88
C VAL A 72 8.08 -4.52 7.58
N LEU A 73 7.66 -4.68 8.82
CA LEU A 73 7.07 -3.60 9.61
C LEU A 73 8.04 -2.44 9.80
N GLU A 74 9.29 -2.72 10.16
CA GLU A 74 10.33 -1.70 10.33
C GLU A 74 10.52 -0.89 9.05
N GLU A 75 10.58 -1.55 7.89
CA GLU A 75 10.73 -0.88 6.60
C GLU A 75 9.50 -0.03 6.25
N THR A 76 8.28 -0.53 6.53
CA THR A 76 7.06 0.26 6.30
C THR A 76 6.96 1.47 7.24
N ILE A 77 7.38 1.34 8.49
CA ILE A 77 7.46 2.47 9.43
C ILE A 77 8.45 3.52 8.94
N ASN A 78 9.64 3.09 8.53
CA ASN A 78 10.65 3.99 8.00
C ASN A 78 10.13 4.75 6.76
N ASN A 79 9.45 4.08 5.86
CA ASN A 79 8.85 4.73 4.69
C ASN A 79 7.70 5.67 5.07
N TYR A 80 6.88 5.30 6.03
CA TYR A 80 5.82 6.16 6.56
C TYR A 80 6.38 7.48 7.12
N GLU A 81 7.52 7.45 7.76
CA GLU A 81 8.17 8.64 8.31
C GLU A 81 8.82 9.52 7.23
N ASN A 82 9.22 8.94 6.11
CA ASN A 82 10.04 9.62 5.11
C ASN A 82 9.35 9.89 3.76
N ASP A 83 8.25 9.21 3.43
CA ASP A 83 7.52 9.40 2.19
C ASP A 83 6.20 10.12 2.43
N LYS A 84 6.04 11.29 1.81
CA LYS A 84 4.86 12.15 2.03
C LYS A 84 3.57 11.55 1.50
N ILE A 85 3.63 10.90 0.34
CA ILE A 85 2.44 10.30 -0.30
C ILE A 85 1.97 9.10 0.51
N TYR A 86 2.89 8.18 0.81
CA TYR A 86 2.58 7.00 1.61
C TYR A 86 2.02 7.39 2.98
N ARG A 87 2.67 8.32 3.67
CA ARG A 87 2.18 8.83 4.97
C ARG A 87 0.77 9.39 4.87
N ALA A 88 0.53 10.28 3.92
CA ALA A 88 -0.78 10.90 3.75
C ALA A 88 -1.86 9.87 3.42
N LEU A 89 -1.55 8.89 2.58
CA LEU A 89 -2.46 7.80 2.25
C LEU A 89 -2.80 6.96 3.49
N ILE A 90 -1.79 6.53 4.24
CA ILE A 90 -2.00 5.72 5.45
C ILE A 90 -2.79 6.49 6.49
N ASP A 91 -2.51 7.77 6.69
CA ASP A 91 -3.26 8.63 7.62
C ASP A 91 -4.73 8.75 7.20
N GLN A 92 -5.02 8.93 5.90
CA GLN A 92 -6.40 8.97 5.39
C GLN A 92 -7.11 7.64 5.54
N MET A 93 -6.45 6.53 5.23
CA MET A 93 -7.03 5.18 5.41
C MET A 93 -7.36 4.92 6.88
N THR A 94 -6.44 5.26 7.78
CA THR A 94 -6.61 5.10 9.22
C THR A 94 -7.80 5.91 9.74
N GLU A 95 -7.91 7.16 9.31
CA GLU A 95 -9.02 8.03 9.70
C GLU A 95 -10.37 7.53 9.15
N PHE A 96 -10.39 7.08 7.90
CA PHE A 96 -11.59 6.49 7.30
C PHE A 96 -12.07 5.25 8.06
N ILE A 97 -11.14 4.39 8.46
CA ILE A 97 -11.45 3.19 9.24
C ILE A 97 -12.06 3.58 10.60
N LYS A 98 -11.46 4.53 11.30
CA LYS A 98 -11.97 5.01 12.60
C LYS A 98 -13.38 5.57 12.52
N GLN A 99 -13.71 6.27 11.42
CA GLN A 99 -15.03 6.86 11.23
C GLN A 99 -16.12 5.84 10.90
N ASN A 100 -15.75 4.69 10.33
CA ASN A 100 -16.69 3.71 9.81
C ASN A 100 -16.74 2.39 10.59
N ILE A 101 -15.74 2.13 11.42
CA ILE A 101 -15.60 0.87 12.17
C ILE A 101 -15.31 1.18 13.63
N ASN A 102 -16.00 0.48 14.54
CA ASN A 102 -15.66 0.55 15.96
C ASN A 102 -14.37 -0.24 16.23
N ILE A 103 -13.25 0.46 16.31
CA ILE A 103 -11.93 -0.14 16.50
C ILE A 103 -11.83 -1.01 17.77
N LYS A 104 -12.59 -0.68 18.79
CA LYS A 104 -12.60 -1.48 20.05
C LYS A 104 -13.16 -2.90 19.89
N GLU A 105 -13.89 -3.13 18.80
CA GLU A 105 -14.44 -4.44 18.46
C GLU A 105 -13.58 -5.22 17.46
N VAL A 106 -12.45 -4.65 17.03
CA VAL A 106 -11.52 -5.27 16.08
C VAL A 106 -10.41 -5.99 16.84
N ASP A 107 -10.31 -7.29 16.67
CA ASP A 107 -9.26 -8.10 17.30
C ASP A 107 -7.97 -8.09 16.48
N TYR A 108 -8.08 -8.12 15.15
CA TYR A 108 -6.91 -8.13 14.26
C TYR A 108 -7.23 -7.53 12.89
N ILE A 109 -6.18 -7.14 12.16
CA ILE A 109 -6.25 -6.71 10.77
C ILE A 109 -5.51 -7.74 9.92
N SER A 110 -6.16 -8.22 8.88
CA SER A 110 -5.58 -9.14 7.90
C SER A 110 -5.56 -8.50 6.52
N GLY A 111 -4.47 -8.68 5.81
CA GLY A 111 -4.36 -8.36 4.38
C GLY A 111 -4.25 -9.63 3.55
N GLY A 112 -4.30 -9.49 2.23
CA GLY A 112 -3.94 -10.55 1.29
C GLY A 112 -2.43 -10.78 1.26
N GLU A 113 -1.95 -11.52 0.27
CA GLU A 113 -0.53 -11.84 0.16
C GLU A 113 0.32 -10.63 -0.23
N ARG A 114 1.53 -10.61 0.28
CA ARG A 114 2.67 -9.75 -0.07
C ARG A 114 2.33 -8.24 -0.22
N ARG A 115 1.66 -7.85 -1.31
CA ARG A 115 1.39 -6.44 -1.64
C ARG A 115 0.48 -5.74 -0.65
N ASP A 116 -0.47 -6.46 -0.07
CA ASP A 116 -1.39 -5.91 0.91
C ASP A 116 -0.70 -5.65 2.26
N TRP A 117 0.43 -6.30 2.53
CA TRP A 117 1.24 -6.04 3.73
C TRP A 117 1.79 -4.62 3.77
N PHE A 118 1.97 -3.99 2.60
CA PHE A 118 2.38 -2.59 2.49
C PHE A 118 1.45 -1.65 3.25
N PHE A 119 0.18 -2.02 3.38
CA PHE A 119 -0.86 -1.22 4.01
C PHE A 119 -1.32 -1.80 5.34
N SER A 120 -1.55 -3.09 5.41
CA SER A 120 -2.15 -3.74 6.57
C SER A 120 -1.26 -3.71 7.82
N LEU A 121 0.04 -3.91 7.67
CA LEU A 121 0.98 -3.92 8.81
C LEU A 121 1.08 -2.57 9.50
N ILE A 122 1.28 -1.51 8.73
CA ILE A 122 1.43 -0.16 9.29
C ILE A 122 0.11 0.33 9.90
N ILE A 123 -1.02 0.03 9.27
CA ILE A 123 -2.34 0.38 9.81
C ILE A 123 -2.58 -0.34 11.13
N ALA A 124 -2.31 -1.64 11.20
CA ALA A 124 -2.43 -2.40 12.44
C ALA A 124 -1.55 -1.81 13.55
N LYS A 125 -0.32 -1.44 13.22
CA LYS A 125 0.61 -0.80 14.16
C LYS A 125 0.08 0.53 14.70
N LEU A 126 -0.48 1.37 13.84
CA LEU A 126 -1.05 2.64 14.25
C LEU A 126 -2.24 2.45 15.20
N PHE A 127 -3.09 1.46 14.96
CA PHE A 127 -4.23 1.18 15.85
C PHE A 127 -3.81 0.62 17.22
N VAL A 128 -2.75 -0.16 17.30
CA VAL A 128 -2.21 -0.64 18.58
C VAL A 128 -1.80 0.53 19.49
N HIS A 129 -1.27 1.60 18.94
CA HIS A 129 -0.88 2.78 19.72
C HIS A 129 -2.05 3.70 20.08
N LEU A 130 -3.23 3.50 19.51
CA LEU A 130 -4.42 4.30 19.78
C LEU A 130 -5.34 3.69 20.84
N ASN A 131 -5.05 2.49 21.25
CA ASN A 131 -5.71 1.80 22.35
C ASN A 131 -4.88 1.98 23.64
#